data_e45680278790ef691fde2d21c8ea14cd
#
_entry.id   e45680278790ef691fde2d21c8ea14cd
#
_cell.length_a   1.000
_cell.length_b   1.000
_cell.length_c   1.000
_cell.angle_alpha   90.00
_cell.angle_beta   90.00
_cell.angle_gamma   90.00
#
_symmetry.space_group_name_H-M   'P 1'
#
loop_
_entity.id
_entity.type
_entity.pdbx_description
1 polymer ?
#
loop_
_entity_poly.entity_id
_entity_poly.type
_entity_poly.pdbx_seq_one_letter_code
_entity_poly.pdbx_strand_id
1 'polypeptide(L)'
;MTWTLTFPEGMKYSTGEQVEPEDFIASVEYGLEVSPYADGYRAIESMEVDGRNVIVHLSEYQADMLYNFQSVFVGMIDKDEIEKMSADEKLWGCHPYGAYYLDEYQPGAYAILKANEGYKTNNPMLKNQGPSPIKTIKVVFSGESFTFAQGVKNGDYDVLSTVPSEYYDELKAAENIDIFEAYGAEVNYVELNMTDTLFQDINIRKAIIHAISRNNLAKYLSEFETPAHSLVLRKCLNYSEEAVDYYDTNYGYDAELSKKLLADAGWTDTNNDGFVDKDGKNFVFEFDCRDLETAKKVAQSLQIDLKAVGIDMQIKTQNWSYVNQDVVDGNFQMAYLGLGWSEPFLLVDNFCSRNVECTNPDPENYNAMVAKARKTVDYDERTEQITAIQKKLFDYCTIIPLVDINGYRCWRTEIQGIVHTPTGGFYLGDVVTDADGNFRNVK
;
A
#
# COMPACT_ATOMS: atom_id res chain seq x y z
N MET A 1 -27.76 10.10 -0.22
CA MET A 1 -27.65 8.82 0.47
C MET A 1 -27.22 9.07 1.89
N THR A 2 -27.61 8.19 2.87
CA THR A 2 -27.36 8.47 4.30
C THR A 2 -26.71 7.27 4.96
N TRP A 3 -25.64 7.51 5.72
CA TRP A 3 -25.04 6.55 6.65
C TRP A 3 -25.34 6.96 8.08
N THR A 4 -25.59 5.98 8.95
CA THR A 4 -25.73 6.20 10.39
C THR A 4 -24.60 5.47 11.11
N LEU A 5 -23.74 6.22 11.77
CA LEU A 5 -22.64 5.70 12.58
C LEU A 5 -23.02 5.80 14.06
N THR A 6 -23.12 4.67 14.76
CA THR A 6 -23.52 4.62 16.17
C THR A 6 -22.31 4.47 17.07
N PHE A 7 -22.14 5.40 18.00
CA PHE A 7 -21.05 5.40 18.97
C PHE A 7 -21.48 4.70 20.26
N PRO A 8 -20.73 3.67 20.73
CA PRO A 8 -20.99 3.05 22.03
C PRO A 8 -20.96 4.05 23.18
N GLU A 9 -21.79 3.80 24.21
CA GLU A 9 -21.72 4.59 25.43
C GLU A 9 -20.47 4.31 26.25
N GLY A 10 -19.95 5.34 26.92
CA GLY A 10 -18.81 5.24 27.83
C GLY A 10 -17.47 5.00 27.16
N MET A 11 -17.33 5.32 25.86
CA MET A 11 -16.05 5.47 25.20
C MET A 11 -15.30 6.68 25.79
N LYS A 12 -14.00 6.54 26.08
CA LYS A 12 -13.18 7.63 26.57
C LYS A 12 -11.83 7.68 25.87
N TYR A 13 -11.34 8.88 25.64
CA TYR A 13 -9.96 9.10 25.25
C TYR A 13 -9.00 8.69 26.38
N SER A 14 -7.72 8.55 26.06
CA SER A 14 -6.68 8.28 27.05
C SER A 14 -6.52 9.42 28.08
N THR A 15 -6.94 10.61 27.74
CA THR A 15 -7.02 11.78 28.62
C THR A 15 -8.09 11.64 29.71
N GLY A 16 -9.05 10.69 29.52
CA GLY A 16 -10.21 10.49 30.39
C GLY A 16 -11.47 11.22 29.94
N GLU A 17 -11.36 12.12 28.96
CA GLU A 17 -12.47 12.82 28.36
C GLU A 17 -13.42 11.83 27.64
N GLN A 18 -14.70 12.15 27.64
CA GLN A 18 -15.74 11.35 27.01
C GLN A 18 -15.64 11.52 25.48
N VAL A 19 -15.78 10.43 24.73
CA VAL A 19 -15.93 10.50 23.27
C VAL A 19 -17.36 10.90 22.95
N GLU A 20 -17.52 12.02 22.25
CA GLU A 20 -18.80 12.51 21.78
C GLU A 20 -18.91 12.35 20.24
N PRO A 21 -20.13 12.15 19.69
CA PRO A 21 -20.32 12.04 18.25
C PRO A 21 -19.80 13.25 17.46
N GLU A 22 -19.81 14.44 18.06
CA GLU A 22 -19.27 15.69 17.50
C GLU A 22 -17.77 15.62 17.22
N ASP A 23 -17.03 14.80 17.97
CA ASP A 23 -15.58 14.61 17.76
C ASP A 23 -15.29 13.97 16.41
N PHE A 24 -16.16 13.05 15.96
CA PHE A 24 -16.06 12.47 14.63
C PHE A 24 -16.26 13.52 13.54
N ILE A 25 -17.27 14.39 13.69
CA ILE A 25 -17.52 15.48 12.73
C ILE A 25 -16.30 16.40 12.64
N ALA A 26 -15.83 16.88 13.79
CA ALA A 26 -14.66 17.75 13.84
C ALA A 26 -13.40 17.11 13.25
N SER A 27 -13.20 15.81 13.49
CA SER A 27 -12.06 15.07 12.94
C SER A 27 -12.13 14.92 11.42
N VAL A 28 -13.32 14.65 10.87
CA VAL A 28 -13.51 14.57 9.41
C VAL A 28 -13.32 15.95 8.77
N GLU A 29 -13.89 17.00 9.34
CA GLU A 29 -13.75 18.39 8.85
C GLU A 29 -12.28 18.82 8.85
N TYR A 30 -11.56 18.54 9.94
CA TYR A 30 -10.13 18.79 10.02
C TYR A 30 -9.34 17.96 8.98
N GLY A 31 -9.68 16.68 8.83
CA GLY A 31 -9.07 15.82 7.80
C GLY A 31 -9.31 16.32 6.37
N LEU A 32 -10.50 16.87 6.08
CA LEU A 32 -10.80 17.49 4.79
C LEU A 32 -9.92 18.72 4.50
N GLU A 33 -9.50 19.43 5.53
CA GLU A 33 -8.62 20.60 5.42
C GLU A 33 -7.16 20.22 5.19
N VAL A 34 -6.65 19.21 5.90
CA VAL A 34 -5.20 18.98 5.98
C VAL A 34 -4.71 17.64 5.40
N SER A 35 -5.60 16.67 5.18
CA SER A 35 -5.19 15.34 4.74
C SER A 35 -4.94 15.30 3.23
N PRO A 36 -3.83 14.69 2.76
CA PRO A 36 -3.65 14.42 1.34
C PRO A 36 -4.66 13.38 0.79
N TYR A 37 -5.40 12.70 1.67
CA TYR A 37 -6.45 11.71 1.33
C TYR A 37 -7.87 12.27 1.49
N ALA A 38 -8.03 13.58 1.57
CA ALA A 38 -9.32 14.26 1.71
C ALA A 38 -10.33 13.89 0.62
N ASP A 39 -9.87 13.56 -0.59
CA ASP A 39 -10.73 13.15 -1.71
C ASP A 39 -11.63 11.96 -1.40
N GLY A 40 -11.20 11.06 -0.52
CA GLY A 40 -11.99 9.94 -0.03
C GLY A 40 -13.26 10.33 0.75
N TYR A 41 -13.38 11.58 1.16
CA TYR A 41 -14.51 12.11 1.98
C TYR A 41 -15.32 13.20 1.27
N ARG A 42 -14.98 13.58 0.04
CA ARG A 42 -15.61 14.69 -0.68
C ARG A 42 -17.07 14.48 -1.04
N ALA A 43 -17.56 13.24 -1.02
CA ALA A 43 -18.99 12.96 -1.21
C ALA A 43 -19.84 13.31 0.02
N ILE A 44 -19.24 13.63 1.17
CA ILE A 44 -19.96 14.09 2.36
C ILE A 44 -20.52 15.49 2.09
N GLU A 45 -21.84 15.60 2.09
CA GLU A 45 -22.56 16.86 1.92
C GLU A 45 -22.81 17.55 3.27
N SER A 46 -23.18 16.76 4.27
CA SER A 46 -23.37 17.25 5.64
C SER A 46 -23.31 16.11 6.65
N MET A 47 -23.05 16.45 7.90
CA MET A 47 -23.09 15.55 9.03
C MET A 47 -23.88 16.20 10.16
N GLU A 48 -24.69 15.42 10.88
CA GLU A 48 -25.46 15.87 12.04
C GLU A 48 -25.47 14.82 13.15
N VAL A 49 -25.64 15.25 14.37
CA VAL A 49 -25.71 14.38 15.55
C VAL A 49 -27.17 14.14 15.93
N ASP A 50 -27.52 12.87 16.15
CA ASP A 50 -28.78 12.43 16.74
C ASP A 50 -28.51 11.45 17.89
N GLY A 51 -28.48 11.95 19.10
CA GLY A 51 -28.13 11.20 20.31
C GLY A 51 -26.67 10.67 20.24
N ARG A 52 -26.48 9.38 20.20
CA ARG A 52 -25.15 8.74 20.03
C ARG A 52 -24.84 8.39 18.57
N ASN A 53 -25.60 8.93 17.63
CA ASN A 53 -25.38 8.68 16.20
C ASN A 53 -24.83 9.93 15.53
N VAL A 54 -23.96 9.69 14.54
CA VAL A 54 -23.66 10.66 13.50
C VAL A 54 -24.37 10.22 12.22
N ILE A 55 -25.21 11.11 11.71
CA ILE A 55 -25.91 10.93 10.45
C ILE A 55 -25.05 11.60 9.37
N VAL A 56 -24.51 10.82 8.46
CA VAL A 56 -23.66 11.32 7.35
C VAL A 56 -24.50 11.33 6.07
N HIS A 57 -24.73 12.50 5.53
CA HIS A 57 -25.43 12.68 4.26
C HIS A 57 -24.40 12.77 3.13
N LEU A 58 -24.55 11.93 2.11
CA LEU A 58 -23.72 11.94 0.92
C LEU A 58 -24.47 12.53 -0.25
N SER A 59 -23.81 13.41 -1.02
CA SER A 59 -24.31 13.95 -2.27
C SER A 59 -24.57 12.86 -3.31
N GLU A 60 -23.79 11.77 -3.24
CA GLU A 60 -23.90 10.61 -4.12
C GLU A 60 -23.39 9.34 -3.42
N TYR A 61 -23.68 8.14 -3.99
CA TYR A 61 -23.11 6.89 -3.48
C TYR A 61 -21.60 6.87 -3.75
N GLN A 62 -20.87 6.46 -2.73
CA GLN A 62 -19.41 6.26 -2.78
C GLN A 62 -19.07 4.88 -2.21
N ALA A 63 -18.58 3.98 -3.06
CA ALA A 63 -18.38 2.56 -2.72
C ALA A 63 -17.29 2.34 -1.65
N ASP A 64 -16.29 3.20 -1.62
CA ASP A 64 -15.16 3.16 -0.69
C ASP A 64 -15.38 3.97 0.60
N MET A 65 -16.55 4.61 0.81
CA MET A 65 -16.81 5.47 1.97
C MET A 65 -16.60 4.75 3.31
N LEU A 66 -17.13 3.53 3.47
CA LEU A 66 -16.94 2.77 4.71
C LEU A 66 -15.48 2.36 4.92
N TYR A 67 -14.75 2.12 3.84
CA TYR A 67 -13.33 1.85 3.91
C TYR A 67 -12.55 3.09 4.35
N ASN A 68 -12.93 4.26 3.84
CA ASN A 68 -12.31 5.53 4.23
C ASN A 68 -12.55 5.84 5.70
N PHE A 69 -13.75 5.59 6.25
CA PHE A 69 -14.03 5.79 7.68
C PHE A 69 -13.21 4.91 8.64
N GLN A 70 -12.72 3.76 8.20
CA GLN A 70 -11.83 2.91 8.99
C GLN A 70 -10.34 3.20 8.74
N SER A 71 -10.02 4.11 7.83
CA SER A 71 -8.66 4.46 7.47
C SER A 71 -7.97 5.24 8.59
N VAL A 72 -6.68 4.99 8.73
CA VAL A 72 -5.79 5.73 9.67
C VAL A 72 -5.55 7.19 9.27
N PHE A 73 -5.99 7.60 8.09
CA PHE A 73 -5.75 8.95 7.56
C PHE A 73 -6.66 10.02 8.18
N VAL A 74 -7.78 9.60 8.81
CA VAL A 74 -8.67 10.46 9.58
C VAL A 74 -8.99 9.74 10.89
N GLY A 75 -8.08 9.81 11.85
CA GLY A 75 -8.29 9.31 13.20
C GLY A 75 -9.23 10.24 13.99
N MET A 76 -10.12 9.68 14.78
CA MET A 76 -11.02 10.47 15.63
C MET A 76 -10.25 11.08 16.81
N ILE A 77 -10.29 12.39 16.94
CA ILE A 77 -9.63 13.22 17.96
C ILE A 77 -10.70 14.05 18.66
N ASP A 78 -10.51 14.31 19.96
CA ASP A 78 -11.36 15.23 20.72
C ASP A 78 -11.38 16.62 20.02
N LYS A 79 -12.58 17.13 19.74
CA LYS A 79 -12.76 18.43 19.06
C LYS A 79 -12.10 19.58 19.82
N ASP A 80 -12.15 19.56 21.14
CA ASP A 80 -11.53 20.58 21.99
C ASP A 80 -10.01 20.55 21.91
N GLU A 81 -9.44 19.37 21.68
CA GLU A 81 -8.01 19.18 21.44
C GLU A 81 -7.62 19.73 20.06
N ILE A 82 -8.42 19.45 19.03
CA ILE A 82 -8.20 19.97 17.65
C ILE A 82 -8.18 21.51 17.67
N GLU A 83 -9.09 22.15 18.42
CA GLU A 83 -9.19 23.61 18.49
C GLU A 83 -8.02 24.28 19.24
N LYS A 84 -7.52 23.62 20.30
CA LYS A 84 -6.52 24.21 21.21
C LYS A 84 -5.08 23.99 20.79
N MET A 85 -4.77 22.92 20.05
CA MET A 85 -3.41 22.56 19.68
C MET A 85 -2.89 23.37 18.48
N SER A 86 -1.64 23.78 18.58
CA SER A 86 -0.87 24.26 17.42
C SER A 86 -0.66 23.16 16.39
N ALA A 87 -0.23 23.51 15.17
CA ALA A 87 0.06 22.54 14.12
C ALA A 87 1.13 21.51 14.53
N ASP A 88 2.17 21.96 15.23
CA ASP A 88 3.24 21.07 15.71
C ASP A 88 2.75 20.13 16.81
N GLU A 89 1.90 20.60 17.73
CA GLU A 89 1.29 19.76 18.77
C GLU A 89 0.33 18.72 18.16
N LYS A 90 -0.45 19.08 17.15
CA LYS A 90 -1.32 18.14 16.41
C LYS A 90 -0.55 17.02 15.74
N LEU A 91 0.68 17.27 15.34
CA LEU A 91 1.51 16.26 14.69
C LEU A 91 1.95 15.14 15.63
N TRP A 92 2.24 15.45 16.90
CA TRP A 92 2.86 14.52 17.86
C TRP A 92 2.17 14.43 19.23
N GLY A 93 1.37 15.41 19.57
CA GLY A 93 0.77 15.56 20.90
C GLY A 93 -0.71 15.22 20.99
N CYS A 94 -1.39 14.92 19.87
CA CYS A 94 -2.80 14.59 19.91
C CYS A 94 -3.05 13.17 20.46
N HIS A 95 -4.23 12.98 21.05
CA HIS A 95 -4.66 11.72 21.65
C HIS A 95 -5.85 11.14 20.87
N PRO A 96 -5.60 10.54 19.68
CA PRO A 96 -6.68 9.95 18.89
C PRO A 96 -7.32 8.78 19.66
N TYR A 97 -8.61 8.56 19.43
CA TYR A 97 -9.30 7.42 20.02
C TYR A 97 -8.79 6.11 19.46
N GLY A 98 -8.38 5.22 20.35
CA GLY A 98 -7.87 3.90 20.00
C GLY A 98 -7.68 3.02 21.22
N ALA A 99 -7.37 1.73 20.98
CA ALA A 99 -7.07 0.77 22.04
C ALA A 99 -5.76 1.12 22.79
N TYR A 100 -4.89 1.88 22.15
CA TYR A 100 -3.63 2.35 22.70
C TYR A 100 -3.43 3.81 22.32
N TYR A 101 -2.59 4.50 23.11
CA TYR A 101 -2.10 5.85 22.85
C TYR A 101 -0.59 5.89 22.94
N LEU A 102 0.02 6.87 22.28
CA LEU A 102 1.46 7.09 22.30
C LEU A 102 1.85 7.76 23.62
N ASP A 103 2.68 7.08 24.44
CA ASP A 103 3.18 7.58 25.73
C ASP A 103 4.57 8.19 25.57
N GLU A 104 5.44 7.55 24.79
CA GLU A 104 6.80 8.01 24.56
C GLU A 104 7.21 7.71 23.11
N TYR A 105 7.93 8.65 22.50
CA TYR A 105 8.49 8.47 21.16
C TYR A 105 9.94 8.95 21.11
N GLN A 106 10.82 8.03 20.77
CA GLN A 106 12.22 8.29 20.51
C GLN A 106 12.49 8.11 19.01
N PRO A 107 12.64 9.21 18.24
CA PRO A 107 12.81 9.14 16.79
C PRO A 107 13.92 8.17 16.37
N GLY A 108 13.61 7.28 15.41
CA GLY A 108 14.54 6.29 14.88
C GLY A 108 14.93 5.16 15.83
N ALA A 109 14.43 5.13 17.06
CA ALA A 109 14.76 4.12 18.04
C ALA A 109 13.55 3.29 18.48
N TYR A 110 12.56 3.91 19.15
CA TYR A 110 11.38 3.19 19.62
C TYR A 110 10.18 4.10 19.88
N ALA A 111 9.00 3.48 20.04
CA ALA A 111 7.81 4.09 20.62
C ALA A 111 7.29 3.22 21.78
N ILE A 112 6.70 3.85 22.79
CA ILE A 112 5.96 3.18 23.85
C ILE A 112 4.49 3.55 23.71
N LEU A 113 3.66 2.53 23.58
CA LEU A 113 2.22 2.66 23.55
C LEU A 113 1.65 2.10 24.84
N LYS A 114 0.67 2.80 25.42
CA LYS A 114 -0.08 2.35 26.60
C LYS A 114 -1.54 2.09 26.26
N ALA A 115 -2.11 1.09 26.91
CA ALA A 115 -3.53 0.77 26.75
C ALA A 115 -4.40 1.93 27.21
N ASN A 116 -5.39 2.27 26.40
CA ASN A 116 -6.44 3.21 26.79
C ASN A 116 -7.48 2.48 27.67
N GLU A 117 -7.49 2.79 28.96
CA GLU A 117 -8.42 2.18 29.92
C GLU A 117 -9.89 2.58 29.69
N GLY A 118 -10.11 3.64 28.91
CA GLY A 118 -11.44 4.08 28.48
C GLY A 118 -11.91 3.49 27.15
N TYR A 119 -11.07 2.64 26.52
CA TYR A 119 -11.38 2.06 25.22
C TYR A 119 -12.59 1.14 25.26
N LYS A 120 -13.47 1.30 24.28
CA LYS A 120 -14.58 0.39 23.96
C LYS A 120 -14.70 0.22 22.45
N THR A 121 -15.12 -0.94 22.02
CA THR A 121 -15.35 -1.25 20.61
C THR A 121 -16.60 -2.13 20.45
N ASN A 122 -17.18 -2.12 19.27
CA ASN A 122 -18.20 -3.07 18.83
C ASN A 122 -17.67 -4.00 17.73
N ASN A 123 -16.34 -4.14 17.61
CA ASN A 123 -15.72 -4.99 16.59
C ASN A 123 -16.15 -6.46 16.79
N PRO A 124 -16.92 -7.05 15.85
CA PRO A 124 -17.44 -8.41 16.01
C PRO A 124 -16.35 -9.50 15.97
N MET A 125 -15.14 -9.17 15.56
CA MET A 125 -13.99 -10.09 15.56
C MET A 125 -13.43 -10.31 16.97
N LEU A 126 -13.72 -9.40 17.92
CA LEU A 126 -13.17 -9.43 19.28
C LEU A 126 -14.21 -9.90 20.28
N LYS A 127 -13.79 -10.75 21.22
CA LYS A 127 -14.57 -11.14 22.40
C LYS A 127 -14.51 -10.04 23.46
N ASN A 128 -13.34 -9.48 23.69
CA ASN A 128 -13.14 -8.34 24.58
C ASN A 128 -13.50 -7.04 23.87
N GLN A 129 -14.58 -6.41 24.31
CA GLN A 129 -15.09 -5.14 23.79
C GLN A 129 -14.57 -3.91 24.57
N GLY A 130 -13.66 -4.11 25.51
CA GLY A 130 -13.08 -3.09 26.38
C GLY A 130 -11.59 -2.93 26.21
N PRO A 131 -10.90 -2.37 27.23
CA PRO A 131 -9.47 -2.15 27.22
C PRO A 131 -8.67 -3.43 26.97
N SER A 132 -7.55 -3.29 26.28
CA SER A 132 -6.66 -4.43 26.06
C SER A 132 -6.04 -4.95 27.37
N PRO A 133 -5.90 -6.26 27.55
CA PRO A 133 -5.16 -6.85 28.66
C PRO A 133 -3.67 -6.52 28.61
N ILE A 134 -3.09 -6.29 27.44
CA ILE A 134 -1.70 -5.87 27.27
C ILE A 134 -1.60 -4.37 27.57
N LYS A 135 -0.94 -4.01 28.67
CA LYS A 135 -0.92 -2.63 29.16
C LYS A 135 0.10 -1.74 28.46
N THR A 136 1.19 -2.33 27.98
CA THR A 136 2.28 -1.58 27.34
C THR A 136 2.83 -2.35 26.15
N ILE A 137 3.01 -1.63 25.05
CA ILE A 137 3.69 -2.13 23.84
C ILE A 137 4.92 -1.25 23.61
N LYS A 138 6.08 -1.87 23.47
CA LYS A 138 7.28 -1.19 22.98
C LYS A 138 7.51 -1.58 21.52
N VAL A 139 7.42 -0.61 20.63
CA VAL A 139 7.74 -0.78 19.21
C VAL A 139 9.16 -0.33 18.99
N VAL A 140 10.03 -1.20 18.48
CA VAL A 140 11.43 -0.90 18.18
C VAL A 140 11.59 -0.71 16.67
N PHE A 141 12.14 0.42 16.24
CA PHE A 141 12.25 0.81 14.83
C PHE A 141 13.61 0.51 14.22
N SER A 142 14.65 0.44 15.04
CA SER A 142 16.02 0.26 14.55
C SER A 142 16.58 -1.10 14.95
N GLY A 143 17.18 -1.79 14.01
CA GLY A 143 17.86 -3.05 14.20
C GLY A 143 18.08 -3.76 12.86
N GLU A 144 19.06 -4.63 12.85
CA GLU A 144 19.33 -5.50 11.70
C GLU A 144 18.33 -6.66 11.67
N SER A 145 17.95 -7.13 10.47
CA SER A 145 17.04 -8.26 10.26
C SER A 145 17.42 -9.49 11.10
N PHE A 146 18.72 -9.79 11.18
CA PHE A 146 19.25 -10.87 12.02
C PHE A 146 18.91 -10.68 13.51
N THR A 147 19.09 -9.46 14.03
CA THR A 147 18.81 -9.16 15.44
C THR A 147 17.34 -9.35 15.76
N PHE A 148 16.45 -8.93 14.87
CA PHE A 148 15.01 -9.11 15.05
C PHE A 148 14.61 -10.60 14.98
N ALA A 149 15.11 -11.34 13.99
CA ALA A 149 14.81 -12.76 13.84
C ALA A 149 15.31 -13.59 15.03
N GLN A 150 16.55 -13.36 15.48
CA GLN A 150 17.07 -14.05 16.66
C GLN A 150 16.39 -13.59 17.96
N GLY A 151 16.08 -12.29 18.07
CA GLY A 151 15.43 -11.75 19.26
C GLY A 151 14.03 -12.32 19.50
N VAL A 152 13.20 -12.52 18.45
CA VAL A 152 11.90 -13.16 18.64
C VAL A 152 12.02 -14.64 19.01
N LYS A 153 13.01 -15.36 18.48
CA LYS A 153 13.28 -16.75 18.86
C LYS A 153 13.74 -16.87 20.31
N ASN A 154 14.57 -15.94 20.76
CA ASN A 154 15.15 -15.97 22.11
C ASN A 154 14.23 -15.35 23.18
N GLY A 155 13.18 -14.61 22.77
CA GLY A 155 12.24 -13.94 23.66
C GLY A 155 12.64 -12.52 24.06
N ASP A 156 13.56 -11.92 23.33
CA ASP A 156 13.89 -10.49 23.46
C ASP A 156 12.78 -9.62 22.84
N TYR A 157 12.11 -10.16 21.81
CA TYR A 157 10.91 -9.60 21.17
C TYR A 157 9.77 -10.62 21.20
N ASP A 158 8.55 -10.14 21.27
CA ASP A 158 7.34 -10.95 21.33
C ASP A 158 6.68 -11.14 19.96
N VAL A 159 6.78 -10.10 19.10
CA VAL A 159 6.14 -10.03 17.78
C VAL A 159 7.11 -9.41 16.79
N LEU A 160 7.16 -9.95 15.57
CA LEU A 160 7.70 -9.23 14.41
C LEU A 160 6.55 -8.84 13.48
N SER A 161 6.41 -7.53 13.23
CA SER A 161 5.42 -6.98 12.30
C SER A 161 5.77 -7.26 10.84
N THR A 162 7.02 -7.64 10.55
CA THR A 162 7.51 -8.06 9.24
C THR A 162 8.56 -9.13 9.45
N VAL A 163 8.34 -10.31 8.88
CA VAL A 163 9.33 -11.39 8.85
C VAL A 163 10.30 -11.11 7.71
N PRO A 164 11.61 -10.99 7.97
CA PRO A 164 12.58 -10.88 6.88
C PRO A 164 12.64 -12.19 6.08
N SER A 165 12.62 -12.09 4.74
CA SER A 165 12.56 -13.27 3.86
C SER A 165 13.72 -14.22 4.07
N GLU A 166 14.93 -13.69 4.30
CA GLU A 166 16.14 -14.48 4.54
C GLU A 166 16.11 -15.34 5.81
N TYR A 167 15.19 -15.06 6.76
CA TYR A 167 15.03 -15.82 8.02
C TYR A 167 13.69 -16.55 8.10
N TYR A 168 12.89 -16.54 7.05
CA TYR A 168 11.55 -17.15 7.06
C TYR A 168 11.57 -18.64 7.38
N ASP A 169 12.38 -19.42 6.66
CA ASP A 169 12.49 -20.86 6.87
C ASP A 169 12.98 -21.19 8.28
N GLU A 170 13.93 -20.40 8.80
CA GLU A 170 14.44 -20.58 10.15
C GLU A 170 13.35 -20.29 11.21
N LEU A 171 12.60 -19.20 11.04
CA LEU A 171 11.51 -18.84 11.95
C LEU A 171 10.35 -19.83 11.85
N LYS A 172 10.03 -20.28 10.64
CA LYS A 172 8.97 -21.27 10.39
C LYS A 172 9.27 -22.63 11.00
N ALA A 173 10.55 -23.02 11.07
CA ALA A 173 10.98 -24.26 11.69
C ALA A 173 11.08 -24.17 13.21
N ALA A 174 10.98 -22.98 13.81
CA ALA A 174 11.10 -22.80 15.25
C ALA A 174 9.79 -23.19 15.96
N GLU A 175 9.85 -24.13 16.90
CA GLU A 175 8.67 -24.64 17.62
C GLU A 175 7.96 -23.60 18.51
N ASN A 176 8.66 -22.53 18.84
CA ASN A 176 8.15 -21.45 19.71
C ASN A 176 7.67 -20.19 18.94
N ILE A 177 7.53 -20.31 17.61
CA ILE A 177 7.10 -19.21 16.74
C ILE A 177 5.89 -19.64 15.92
N ASP A 178 4.85 -18.81 15.93
CA ASP A 178 3.73 -18.88 14.99
C ASP A 178 3.95 -17.86 13.89
N ILE A 179 3.88 -18.30 12.62
CA ILE A 179 3.96 -17.43 11.45
C ILE A 179 2.59 -17.31 10.81
N PHE A 180 2.22 -16.09 10.50
CA PHE A 180 1.00 -15.76 9.81
C PHE A 180 1.31 -15.03 8.49
N GLU A 181 0.72 -15.51 7.40
CA GLU A 181 0.74 -14.80 6.13
C GLU A 181 -0.19 -13.59 6.21
N ALA A 182 0.42 -12.42 6.31
CA ALA A 182 -0.30 -11.17 6.17
C ALA A 182 -0.52 -10.94 4.68
N TYR A 183 -1.73 -11.09 4.21
CA TYR A 183 -2.09 -10.77 2.83
C TYR A 183 -1.89 -9.28 2.55
N GLY A 184 -0.64 -8.87 2.40
CA GLY A 184 -0.32 -7.55 1.88
C GLY A 184 -0.82 -7.48 0.44
N ALA A 185 -1.77 -6.63 0.15
CA ALA A 185 -2.14 -6.30 -1.21
C ALA A 185 -1.19 -5.20 -1.71
N GLU A 186 0.09 -5.53 -1.88
CA GLU A 186 1.08 -4.59 -2.42
C GLU A 186 1.55 -5.07 -3.79
N VAL A 187 1.32 -4.24 -4.80
CA VAL A 187 1.87 -4.41 -6.13
C VAL A 187 3.05 -3.48 -6.33
N ASN A 188 4.20 -4.04 -6.71
CA ASN A 188 5.29 -3.25 -7.24
C ASN A 188 5.20 -3.22 -8.76
N TYR A 189 5.35 -2.05 -9.33
CA TYR A 189 5.14 -1.75 -10.72
C TYR A 189 6.16 -0.75 -11.24
N VAL A 190 6.23 -0.62 -12.55
CA VAL A 190 7.05 0.38 -13.21
C VAL A 190 6.18 1.46 -13.81
N GLU A 191 6.60 2.71 -13.66
CA GLU A 191 6.09 3.84 -14.43
C GLU A 191 7.08 4.23 -15.53
N LEU A 192 6.55 4.48 -16.73
CA LEU A 192 7.26 5.05 -17.87
C LEU A 192 6.80 6.49 -18.08
N ASN A 193 7.71 7.42 -18.10
CA ASN A 193 7.41 8.83 -18.36
C ASN A 193 7.17 9.07 -19.84
N MET A 194 5.91 9.14 -20.27
CA MET A 194 5.54 9.35 -21.68
C MET A 194 5.88 10.77 -22.20
N THR A 195 6.27 11.71 -21.33
CA THR A 195 6.73 13.05 -21.76
C THR A 195 8.22 13.05 -22.15
N ASP A 196 8.98 12.04 -21.71
CA ASP A 196 10.36 11.85 -22.17
C ASP A 196 10.39 11.51 -23.66
N THR A 197 11.34 12.08 -24.38
CA THR A 197 11.45 11.93 -25.84
C THR A 197 11.62 10.49 -26.31
N LEU A 198 12.23 9.62 -25.48
CA LEU A 198 12.37 8.19 -25.77
C LEU A 198 11.04 7.44 -25.69
N PHE A 199 10.13 7.86 -24.77
CA PHE A 199 8.91 7.12 -24.46
C PHE A 199 7.64 7.76 -25.00
N GLN A 200 7.71 8.84 -25.80
CA GLN A 200 6.55 9.46 -26.45
C GLN A 200 5.84 8.49 -27.41
N ASP A 201 6.60 7.71 -28.17
CA ASP A 201 6.02 6.70 -29.06
C ASP A 201 5.52 5.49 -28.25
N ILE A 202 4.22 5.22 -28.38
CA ILE A 202 3.59 4.05 -27.72
C ILE A 202 4.21 2.71 -28.17
N ASN A 203 4.75 2.62 -29.37
CA ASN A 203 5.41 1.40 -29.85
C ASN A 203 6.72 1.14 -29.10
N ILE A 204 7.42 2.18 -28.69
CA ILE A 204 8.60 2.06 -27.82
C ILE A 204 8.18 1.55 -26.44
N ARG A 205 7.11 2.12 -25.84
CA ARG A 205 6.61 1.63 -24.55
C ARG A 205 6.15 0.17 -24.64
N LYS A 206 5.46 -0.22 -25.71
CA LYS A 206 5.09 -1.62 -25.98
C LYS A 206 6.32 -2.51 -26.14
N ALA A 207 7.36 -2.05 -26.85
CA ALA A 207 8.61 -2.81 -26.99
C ALA A 207 9.24 -3.12 -25.62
N ILE A 208 9.27 -2.14 -24.72
CA ILE A 208 9.76 -2.33 -23.34
C ILE A 208 8.92 -3.38 -22.60
N ILE A 209 7.60 -3.30 -22.66
CA ILE A 209 6.70 -4.27 -22.00
C ILE A 209 6.94 -5.68 -22.52
N HIS A 210 6.99 -5.86 -23.85
CA HIS A 210 7.22 -7.17 -24.47
C HIS A 210 8.63 -7.72 -24.25
N ALA A 211 9.60 -6.88 -23.89
CA ALA A 211 10.95 -7.33 -23.53
C ALA A 211 11.00 -7.95 -22.13
N ILE A 212 10.10 -7.63 -21.21
CA ILE A 212 10.16 -8.03 -19.80
C ILE A 212 9.61 -9.44 -19.61
N SER A 213 10.48 -10.38 -19.21
CA SER A 213 10.14 -11.78 -18.96
C SER A 213 9.78 -12.05 -17.50
N ARG A 214 8.51 -12.39 -17.23
CA ARG A 214 8.05 -12.81 -15.91
C ARG A 214 8.78 -14.06 -15.41
N ASN A 215 9.16 -14.97 -16.32
CA ASN A 215 9.92 -16.18 -15.98
C ASN A 215 11.38 -15.86 -15.59
N ASN A 216 11.98 -14.83 -16.16
CA ASN A 216 13.30 -14.36 -15.72
C ASN A 216 13.18 -13.62 -14.40
N LEU A 217 12.23 -12.71 -14.28
CA LEU A 217 11.96 -11.96 -13.07
C LEU A 217 11.79 -12.90 -11.85
N ALA A 218 11.01 -13.97 -11.99
CA ALA A 218 10.78 -14.95 -10.93
C ALA A 218 12.06 -15.58 -10.34
N LYS A 219 13.18 -15.58 -11.08
CA LYS A 219 14.48 -16.12 -10.60
C LYS A 219 15.20 -15.16 -9.64
N TYR A 220 14.79 -13.90 -9.60
CA TYR A 220 15.38 -12.85 -8.78
C TYR A 220 14.52 -12.49 -7.59
N LEU A 221 13.26 -12.96 -7.58
CA LEU A 221 12.32 -12.72 -6.50
C LEU A 221 12.59 -13.64 -5.30
N SER A 222 12.26 -13.16 -4.12
CA SER A 222 12.22 -13.96 -2.90
C SER A 222 10.96 -14.84 -2.88
N GLU A 223 10.87 -15.77 -1.93
CA GLU A 223 9.68 -16.60 -1.72
C GLU A 223 8.42 -15.81 -1.33
N PHE A 224 8.59 -14.54 -0.93
CA PHE A 224 7.50 -13.62 -0.60
C PHE A 224 6.97 -12.85 -1.81
N GLU A 225 7.59 -13.01 -2.94
CA GLU A 225 7.36 -12.23 -4.13
C GLU A 225 6.98 -13.15 -5.29
N THR A 226 5.96 -12.77 -6.03
CA THR A 226 5.56 -13.45 -7.26
C THR A 226 5.40 -12.44 -8.40
N PRO A 227 5.64 -12.83 -9.67
CA PRO A 227 5.36 -11.95 -10.79
C PRO A 227 3.89 -11.51 -10.80
N ALA A 228 3.65 -10.21 -10.89
CA ALA A 228 2.32 -9.63 -11.01
C ALA A 228 1.90 -9.48 -12.48
N HIS A 229 0.64 -9.76 -12.75
CA HIS A 229 0.01 -9.63 -14.08
C HIS A 229 -1.22 -8.71 -14.03
N SER A 230 -1.47 -8.08 -12.88
CA SER A 230 -2.57 -7.18 -12.62
C SER A 230 -2.14 -6.10 -11.65
N LEU A 231 -2.80 -4.95 -11.71
CA LEU A 231 -2.59 -3.83 -10.77
C LEU A 231 -3.51 -3.95 -9.54
N VAL A 232 -4.71 -4.51 -9.72
CA VAL A 232 -5.59 -4.91 -8.60
C VAL A 232 -5.38 -6.39 -8.36
N LEU A 233 -4.69 -6.71 -7.26
CA LEU A 233 -4.25 -8.07 -6.94
C LEU A 233 -5.40 -8.95 -6.44
N ARG A 234 -5.21 -10.27 -6.43
CA ARG A 234 -6.20 -11.29 -5.99
C ARG A 234 -6.75 -11.05 -4.57
N LYS A 235 -6.00 -10.36 -3.74
CA LYS A 235 -6.36 -10.04 -2.34
C LYS A 235 -7.14 -8.73 -2.18
N CYS A 236 -7.27 -7.96 -3.27
CA CYS A 236 -8.03 -6.73 -3.31
C CYS A 236 -9.50 -7.00 -3.59
N LEU A 237 -10.35 -6.10 -3.13
CA LEU A 237 -11.74 -6.05 -3.59
C LEU A 237 -11.78 -5.82 -5.10
N ASN A 238 -12.80 -6.36 -5.76
CA ASN A 238 -13.01 -6.23 -7.22
C ASN A 238 -11.82 -6.72 -8.07
N TYR A 239 -11.07 -7.71 -7.57
CA TYR A 239 -10.08 -8.44 -8.38
C TYR A 239 -10.76 -9.13 -9.57
N SER A 240 -10.05 -9.23 -10.69
CA SER A 240 -10.56 -9.81 -11.92
C SER A 240 -9.50 -10.65 -12.64
N GLU A 241 -9.77 -11.94 -12.85
CA GLU A 241 -8.95 -12.81 -13.72
C GLU A 241 -8.97 -12.30 -15.18
N GLU A 242 -10.06 -11.67 -15.62
CA GLU A 242 -10.17 -11.10 -16.96
C GLU A 242 -9.14 -9.98 -17.21
N ALA A 243 -8.80 -9.21 -16.18
CA ALA A 243 -7.73 -8.20 -16.29
C ALA A 243 -6.35 -8.86 -16.46
N VAL A 244 -6.10 -9.97 -15.76
CA VAL A 244 -4.89 -10.79 -15.89
C VAL A 244 -4.78 -11.37 -17.30
N ASP A 245 -5.83 -12.06 -17.78
CA ASP A 245 -5.89 -12.67 -19.10
C ASP A 245 -5.70 -11.63 -20.22
N TYR A 246 -6.28 -10.44 -20.01
CA TYR A 246 -6.11 -9.34 -20.97
C TYR A 246 -4.65 -8.87 -21.04
N TYR A 247 -4.01 -8.68 -19.87
CA TYR A 247 -2.60 -8.29 -19.81
C TYR A 247 -1.72 -9.34 -20.49
N ASP A 248 -1.85 -10.59 -20.12
CA ASP A 248 -1.01 -11.67 -20.64
C ASP A 248 -1.17 -11.88 -22.15
N THR A 249 -2.40 -11.72 -22.67
CA THR A 249 -2.68 -11.86 -24.08
C THR A 249 -2.10 -10.73 -24.92
N ASN A 250 -2.16 -9.48 -24.40
CA ASN A 250 -1.84 -8.30 -25.22
C ASN A 250 -0.44 -7.72 -24.89
N TYR A 251 0.11 -8.00 -23.71
CA TYR A 251 1.33 -7.41 -23.17
C TYR A 251 2.30 -8.46 -22.60
N GLY A 252 2.09 -9.73 -22.88
CA GLY A 252 2.99 -10.82 -22.48
C GLY A 252 4.37 -10.71 -23.14
N TYR A 253 5.35 -11.39 -22.56
CA TYR A 253 6.72 -11.43 -23.05
C TYR A 253 6.82 -11.95 -24.49
N ASP A 254 7.38 -11.14 -25.37
CA ASP A 254 7.72 -11.47 -26.76
C ASP A 254 8.93 -10.63 -27.23
N ALA A 255 10.12 -11.17 -27.05
CA ALA A 255 11.37 -10.45 -27.40
C ALA A 255 11.49 -10.15 -28.92
N GLU A 256 10.93 -11.00 -29.78
CA GLU A 256 10.97 -10.76 -31.22
C GLU A 256 10.00 -9.65 -31.65
N LEU A 257 8.82 -9.60 -31.04
CA LEU A 257 7.91 -8.47 -31.21
C LEU A 257 8.52 -7.16 -30.67
N SER A 258 9.20 -7.22 -29.51
CA SER A 258 9.93 -6.07 -28.96
C SER A 258 10.96 -5.52 -29.96
N LYS A 259 11.84 -6.37 -30.48
CA LYS A 259 12.84 -5.98 -31.49
C LYS A 259 12.19 -5.40 -32.76
N LYS A 260 11.08 -6.01 -33.21
CA LYS A 260 10.34 -5.51 -34.36
C LYS A 260 9.79 -4.11 -34.11
N LEU A 261 9.17 -3.87 -32.97
CA LEU A 261 8.61 -2.57 -32.60
C LEU A 261 9.70 -1.48 -32.50
N LEU A 262 10.88 -1.82 -31.96
CA LEU A 262 12.05 -0.94 -31.94
C LEU A 262 12.49 -0.59 -33.36
N ALA A 263 12.64 -1.59 -34.23
CA ALA A 263 13.03 -1.40 -35.62
C ALA A 263 12.02 -0.57 -36.42
N ASP A 264 10.73 -0.83 -36.26
CA ASP A 264 9.63 -0.07 -36.87
C ASP A 264 9.64 1.42 -36.41
N ALA A 265 10.13 1.70 -35.19
CA ALA A 265 10.32 3.05 -34.64
C ALA A 265 11.69 3.67 -35.07
N GLY A 266 12.48 2.96 -35.86
CA GLY A 266 13.77 3.42 -36.40
C GLY A 266 14.98 3.17 -35.49
N TRP A 267 14.83 2.30 -34.47
CA TRP A 267 15.92 1.88 -33.59
C TRP A 267 16.48 0.54 -34.05
N THR A 268 17.73 0.53 -34.53
CA THR A 268 18.42 -0.68 -34.99
C THR A 268 19.87 -0.59 -34.61
N ASP A 269 20.54 -1.71 -34.32
CA ASP A 269 21.97 -1.75 -34.05
C ASP A 269 22.75 -1.58 -35.38
N THR A 270 23.13 -0.34 -35.69
CA THR A 270 23.81 -0.01 -36.95
C THR A 270 25.33 -0.12 -36.87
N ASN A 271 25.88 -0.12 -35.66
CA ASN A 271 27.34 -0.15 -35.41
C ASN A 271 27.83 -1.51 -34.88
N ASN A 272 26.92 -2.47 -34.63
CA ASN A 272 27.16 -3.82 -34.10
C ASN A 272 27.81 -3.82 -32.70
N ASP A 273 27.44 -2.87 -31.83
CA ASP A 273 27.88 -2.84 -30.43
C ASP A 273 26.95 -3.60 -29.49
N GLY A 274 25.83 -4.11 -30.00
CA GLY A 274 24.83 -4.88 -29.26
C GLY A 274 23.70 -4.02 -28.71
N PHE A 275 23.70 -2.72 -28.99
CA PHE A 275 22.62 -1.80 -28.61
C PHE A 275 21.97 -1.20 -29.86
N VAL A 276 20.67 -0.99 -29.81
CA VAL A 276 19.96 -0.30 -30.88
C VAL A 276 20.26 1.18 -30.82
N ASP A 277 20.52 1.75 -31.99
CA ASP A 277 20.80 3.17 -32.15
C ASP A 277 19.87 3.84 -33.18
N LYS A 278 19.73 5.16 -33.05
CA LYS A 278 19.03 6.03 -33.99
C LYS A 278 19.77 7.35 -34.09
N ASP A 279 20.06 7.80 -35.31
CA ASP A 279 20.84 9.01 -35.57
C ASP A 279 22.21 9.01 -34.85
N GLY A 280 22.85 7.83 -34.73
CA GLY A 280 24.15 7.64 -34.09
C GLY A 280 24.13 7.72 -32.54
N LYS A 281 22.96 7.59 -31.90
CA LYS A 281 22.81 7.57 -30.45
C LYS A 281 22.15 6.27 -30.02
N ASN A 282 22.80 5.54 -29.12
CA ASN A 282 22.25 4.33 -28.52
C ASN A 282 20.99 4.63 -27.73
N PHE A 283 20.08 3.65 -27.63
CA PHE A 283 18.91 3.72 -26.77
C PHE A 283 19.35 3.49 -25.31
N VAL A 284 19.53 4.60 -24.60
CA VAL A 284 19.99 4.61 -23.20
C VAL A 284 19.01 5.40 -22.37
N PHE A 285 18.63 4.89 -21.19
CA PHE A 285 17.82 5.61 -20.21
C PHE A 285 18.13 5.20 -18.76
N GLU A 286 17.74 6.04 -17.80
CA GLU A 286 17.86 5.79 -16.38
C GLU A 286 16.61 5.08 -15.84
N PHE A 287 16.85 4.11 -14.94
CA PHE A 287 15.82 3.40 -14.19
C PHE A 287 15.99 3.71 -12.70
N ASP A 288 15.06 4.50 -12.17
CA ASP A 288 15.06 4.90 -10.78
C ASP A 288 14.44 3.82 -9.89
N CYS A 289 15.16 3.35 -8.88
CA CYS A 289 14.63 2.40 -7.90
C CYS A 289 15.15 2.69 -6.49
N ARG A 290 14.45 2.13 -5.50
CA ARG A 290 14.87 2.24 -4.09
C ARG A 290 16.20 1.53 -3.87
N ASP A 291 17.03 2.07 -2.97
CA ASP A 291 18.26 1.44 -2.49
C ASP A 291 17.94 0.30 -1.51
N LEU A 292 17.32 -0.76 -2.05
CA LEU A 292 16.99 -2.01 -1.36
C LEU A 292 17.44 -3.19 -2.23
N GLU A 293 17.93 -4.25 -1.60
CA GLU A 293 18.41 -5.43 -2.31
C GLU A 293 17.35 -6.09 -3.21
N THR A 294 16.10 -6.17 -2.74
CA THR A 294 14.98 -6.69 -3.55
C THR A 294 14.74 -5.85 -4.79
N ALA A 295 14.69 -4.52 -4.64
CA ALA A 295 14.51 -3.60 -5.76
C ALA A 295 15.67 -3.67 -6.76
N LYS A 296 16.92 -3.77 -6.28
CA LYS A 296 18.11 -3.94 -7.13
C LYS A 296 18.07 -5.25 -7.93
N LYS A 297 17.63 -6.36 -7.32
CA LYS A 297 17.48 -7.64 -8.00
C LYS A 297 16.43 -7.56 -9.11
N VAL A 298 15.29 -6.92 -8.85
CA VAL A 298 14.28 -6.65 -9.88
C VAL A 298 14.88 -5.81 -11.01
N ALA A 299 15.54 -4.70 -10.69
CA ALA A 299 16.19 -3.83 -11.67
C ALA A 299 17.22 -4.60 -12.54
N GLN A 300 18.04 -5.45 -11.93
CA GLN A 300 18.99 -6.30 -12.65
C GLN A 300 18.31 -7.28 -13.61
N SER A 301 17.18 -7.89 -13.20
CA SER A 301 16.38 -8.75 -14.09
C SER A 301 15.89 -7.99 -15.32
N LEU A 302 15.32 -6.80 -15.12
CA LEU A 302 14.86 -5.93 -16.21
C LEU A 302 16.02 -5.51 -17.14
N GLN A 303 17.15 -5.15 -16.55
CA GLN A 303 18.34 -4.75 -17.32
C GLN A 303 18.83 -5.86 -18.26
N ILE A 304 18.81 -7.11 -17.78
CA ILE A 304 19.18 -8.29 -18.59
C ILE A 304 18.20 -8.48 -19.74
N ASP A 305 16.90 -8.41 -19.46
CA ASP A 305 15.85 -8.59 -20.46
C ASP A 305 15.90 -7.49 -21.53
N LEU A 306 16.01 -6.23 -21.12
CA LEU A 306 16.11 -5.08 -22.03
C LEU A 306 17.38 -5.11 -22.87
N LYS A 307 18.50 -5.52 -22.29
CA LYS A 307 19.76 -5.71 -23.04
C LYS A 307 19.63 -6.76 -24.14
N ALA A 308 18.84 -7.82 -23.91
CA ALA A 308 18.62 -8.88 -24.90
C ALA A 308 17.89 -8.39 -26.17
N VAL A 309 17.22 -7.24 -26.09
CA VAL A 309 16.59 -6.56 -27.23
C VAL A 309 17.33 -5.30 -27.67
N GLY A 310 18.52 -5.08 -27.12
CA GLY A 310 19.41 -3.98 -27.52
C GLY A 310 19.17 -2.64 -26.80
N ILE A 311 18.51 -2.64 -25.67
CA ILE A 311 18.26 -1.42 -24.87
C ILE A 311 19.26 -1.36 -23.69
N ASP A 312 19.91 -0.21 -23.51
CA ASP A 312 20.82 0.06 -22.40
C ASP A 312 20.09 0.79 -21.25
N MET A 313 19.61 0.02 -20.27
CA MET A 313 19.00 0.54 -19.06
C MET A 313 20.05 0.76 -17.96
N GLN A 314 20.21 1.98 -17.49
CA GLN A 314 21.14 2.37 -16.43
C GLN A 314 20.41 2.41 -15.08
N ILE A 315 20.81 1.56 -14.13
CA ILE A 315 20.17 1.48 -12.82
C ILE A 315 20.67 2.62 -11.94
N LYS A 316 19.74 3.44 -11.43
CA LYS A 316 19.98 4.52 -10.46
C LYS A 316 19.24 4.20 -9.16
N THR A 317 19.99 3.97 -8.09
CA THR A 317 19.43 3.66 -6.77
C THR A 317 19.39 4.89 -5.88
N GLN A 318 18.26 5.12 -5.20
CA GLN A 318 18.05 6.29 -4.35
C GLN A 318 17.23 5.91 -3.11
N ASN A 319 17.20 6.80 -2.11
CA ASN A 319 16.24 6.71 -1.02
C ASN A 319 14.83 6.87 -1.58
N TRP A 320 13.85 6.19 -0.97
CA TRP A 320 12.45 6.22 -1.40
C TRP A 320 11.88 7.63 -1.59
N SER A 321 12.18 8.54 -0.65
CA SER A 321 11.68 9.91 -0.73
C SER A 321 12.14 10.64 -2.00
N TYR A 322 13.38 10.38 -2.46
CA TYR A 322 13.89 10.97 -3.69
C TYR A 322 13.26 10.33 -4.94
N VAL A 323 13.14 8.99 -4.97
CA VAL A 323 12.44 8.32 -6.09
C VAL A 323 11.02 8.84 -6.23
N ASN A 324 10.29 8.94 -5.11
CA ASN A 324 8.92 9.45 -5.12
C ASN A 324 8.84 10.92 -5.54
N GLN A 325 9.79 11.76 -5.10
CA GLN A 325 9.83 13.17 -5.48
C GLN A 325 10.16 13.35 -6.95
N ASP A 326 11.13 12.59 -7.50
CA ASP A 326 11.47 12.62 -8.92
C ASP A 326 10.26 12.26 -9.78
N VAL A 327 9.43 11.28 -9.36
CA VAL A 327 8.20 10.92 -10.07
C VAL A 327 7.16 12.05 -9.99
N VAL A 328 6.94 12.63 -8.81
CA VAL A 328 6.00 13.76 -8.63
C VAL A 328 6.41 14.95 -9.48
N ASP A 329 7.70 15.25 -9.56
CA ASP A 329 8.24 16.38 -10.33
C ASP A 329 8.36 16.09 -11.84
N GLY A 330 8.16 14.82 -12.27
CA GLY A 330 8.36 14.38 -13.66
C GLY A 330 9.83 14.25 -14.06
N ASN A 331 10.75 14.21 -13.10
CA ASN A 331 12.21 14.14 -13.31
C ASN A 331 12.71 12.69 -13.37
N PHE A 332 12.00 11.82 -14.03
CA PHE A 332 12.36 10.42 -14.21
C PHE A 332 12.13 9.98 -15.65
N GLN A 333 12.77 8.89 -16.07
CA GLN A 333 12.50 8.23 -17.34
C GLN A 333 11.68 6.96 -17.13
N MET A 334 12.16 6.06 -16.29
CA MET A 334 11.48 4.84 -15.87
C MET A 334 11.69 4.66 -14.37
N ALA A 335 10.65 4.44 -13.58
CA ALA A 335 10.75 4.32 -12.13
C ALA A 335 10.06 3.06 -11.58
N TYR A 336 10.68 2.41 -10.58
CA TYR A 336 10.13 1.26 -9.87
C TYR A 336 9.50 1.69 -8.56
N LEU A 337 8.20 1.50 -8.46
CA LEU A 337 7.35 1.97 -7.38
C LEU A 337 6.58 0.81 -6.74
N GLY A 338 6.04 1.05 -5.55
CA GLY A 338 5.15 0.13 -4.86
C GLY A 338 3.91 0.84 -4.35
N LEU A 339 2.78 0.14 -4.38
CA LEU A 339 1.51 0.62 -3.84
C LEU A 339 0.75 -0.54 -3.22
N GLY A 340 0.41 -0.42 -1.94
CA GLY A 340 -0.28 -1.44 -1.17
C GLY A 340 -1.60 -0.93 -0.62
N TRP A 341 -2.71 -1.52 -1.07
CA TRP A 341 -4.06 -1.24 -0.56
C TRP A 341 -5.01 -2.38 -0.93
N SER A 342 -5.97 -2.69 -0.08
CA SER A 342 -6.95 -3.75 -0.34
C SER A 342 -8.25 -3.27 -0.99
N GLU A 343 -8.41 -1.95 -1.12
CA GLU A 343 -9.55 -1.30 -1.76
C GLU A 343 -9.10 -0.73 -3.12
N PRO A 344 -9.82 -0.99 -4.23
CA PRO A 344 -9.31 -0.71 -5.58
C PRO A 344 -9.26 0.77 -5.95
N PHE A 345 -10.10 1.64 -5.37
CA PHE A 345 -10.17 3.04 -5.81
C PHE A 345 -8.92 3.83 -5.45
N LEU A 346 -8.34 3.60 -4.26
CA LEU A 346 -7.07 4.22 -3.93
C LEU A 346 -5.96 3.78 -4.88
N LEU A 347 -5.96 2.50 -5.28
CA LEU A 347 -4.99 1.97 -6.26
C LEU A 347 -5.15 2.67 -7.61
N VAL A 348 -6.35 2.62 -8.21
CA VAL A 348 -6.56 3.18 -9.56
C VAL A 348 -6.42 4.70 -9.60
N ASP A 349 -6.77 5.42 -8.54
CA ASP A 349 -6.51 6.84 -8.43
C ASP A 349 -4.99 7.14 -8.44
N ASN A 350 -4.20 6.38 -7.66
CA ASN A 350 -2.76 6.63 -7.52
C ASN A 350 -1.95 6.24 -8.75
N PHE A 351 -2.33 5.23 -9.52
CA PHE A 351 -1.58 4.83 -10.72
C PHE A 351 -1.44 5.93 -11.77
N CYS A 352 -2.32 6.92 -11.76
CA CYS A 352 -2.27 8.02 -12.73
C CYS A 352 -2.32 9.42 -12.09
N SER A 353 -2.11 9.55 -10.78
CA SER A 353 -2.31 10.82 -10.09
C SER A 353 -1.02 11.48 -9.59
N ARG A 354 0.07 10.72 -9.41
CA ARG A 354 1.35 11.29 -8.91
C ARG A 354 1.91 12.33 -9.86
N ASN A 355 1.93 12.01 -11.15
CA ASN A 355 2.20 12.95 -12.22
C ASN A 355 1.36 12.56 -13.45
N VAL A 356 0.18 13.16 -13.57
CA VAL A 356 -0.81 12.83 -14.60
C VAL A 356 -0.23 13.02 -16.01
N GLU A 357 0.56 14.06 -16.23
CA GLU A 357 1.14 14.35 -17.55
C GLU A 357 2.12 13.26 -18.00
N CYS A 358 2.83 12.64 -17.05
CA CYS A 358 3.81 11.60 -17.36
C CYS A 358 3.20 10.24 -17.68
N THR A 359 2.02 9.92 -17.14
CA THR A 359 1.50 8.55 -17.15
C THR A 359 0.11 8.38 -17.75
N ASN A 360 -0.69 9.45 -17.83
CA ASN A 360 -2.08 9.39 -18.26
C ASN A 360 -2.33 10.23 -19.53
N PRO A 361 -2.41 9.62 -20.71
CA PRO A 361 -2.65 10.36 -21.97
C PRO A 361 -4.11 10.79 -22.16
N ASP A 362 -5.05 10.39 -21.28
CA ASP A 362 -6.49 10.62 -21.43
C ASP A 362 -7.16 10.80 -20.04
N PRO A 363 -6.72 11.83 -19.26
CA PRO A 363 -7.14 11.97 -17.86
C PRO A 363 -8.64 12.22 -17.70
N GLU A 364 -9.27 12.95 -18.62
CA GLU A 364 -10.71 13.25 -18.53
C GLU A 364 -11.54 11.96 -18.58
N ASN A 365 -11.29 11.12 -19.57
CA ASN A 365 -12.01 9.85 -19.73
C ASN A 365 -11.66 8.86 -18.61
N TYR A 366 -10.39 8.77 -18.22
CA TYR A 366 -9.97 7.91 -17.13
C TYR A 366 -10.68 8.28 -15.82
N ASN A 367 -10.66 9.54 -15.44
CA ASN A 367 -11.31 10.03 -14.23
C ASN A 367 -12.84 9.82 -14.27
N ALA A 368 -13.46 9.97 -15.45
CA ALA A 368 -14.88 9.66 -15.62
C ALA A 368 -15.20 8.17 -15.39
N MET A 369 -14.32 7.26 -15.86
CA MET A 369 -14.46 5.83 -15.61
C MET A 369 -14.34 5.49 -14.11
N VAL A 370 -13.35 6.04 -13.43
CA VAL A 370 -13.14 5.84 -11.97
C VAL A 370 -14.33 6.41 -11.18
N ALA A 371 -14.77 7.62 -11.50
CA ALA A 371 -15.92 8.25 -10.84
C ALA A 371 -17.22 7.45 -11.05
N LYS A 372 -17.42 6.86 -12.24
CA LYS A 372 -18.57 5.99 -12.50
C LYS A 372 -18.50 4.73 -11.64
N ALA A 373 -17.38 4.05 -11.61
CA ALA A 373 -17.20 2.82 -10.82
C ALA A 373 -17.42 3.08 -9.32
N ARG A 374 -16.92 4.20 -8.79
CA ARG A 374 -17.07 4.59 -7.38
C ARG A 374 -18.54 4.80 -6.98
N LYS A 375 -19.40 5.22 -7.93
CA LYS A 375 -20.84 5.40 -7.72
C LYS A 375 -21.68 4.13 -7.92
N THR A 376 -21.08 3.04 -8.39
CA THR A 376 -21.79 1.81 -8.69
C THR A 376 -22.01 0.98 -7.42
N VAL A 377 -23.27 0.71 -7.07
CA VAL A 377 -23.66 -0.03 -5.87
C VAL A 377 -23.40 -1.53 -6.03
N ASP A 378 -23.76 -2.07 -7.21
CA ASP A 378 -23.62 -3.49 -7.50
C ASP A 378 -22.15 -3.89 -7.57
N TYR A 379 -21.79 -4.95 -6.84
CA TYR A 379 -20.40 -5.41 -6.73
C TYR A 379 -19.87 -5.99 -8.04
N ASP A 380 -20.67 -6.76 -8.74
CA ASP A 380 -20.26 -7.43 -9.98
C ASP A 380 -20.12 -6.41 -11.11
N GLU A 381 -21.09 -5.50 -11.26
CA GLU A 381 -20.97 -4.37 -12.21
C GLU A 381 -19.75 -3.50 -11.91
N ARG A 382 -19.49 -3.23 -10.65
CA ARG A 382 -18.29 -2.47 -10.24
C ARG A 382 -17.01 -3.23 -10.58
N THR A 383 -16.98 -4.56 -10.42
CA THR A 383 -15.84 -5.39 -10.81
C THR A 383 -15.58 -5.30 -12.32
N GLU A 384 -16.62 -5.35 -13.16
CA GLU A 384 -16.49 -5.14 -14.60
C GLU A 384 -15.90 -3.76 -14.93
N GLN A 385 -16.35 -2.73 -14.24
CA GLN A 385 -15.84 -1.37 -14.44
C GLN A 385 -14.38 -1.21 -13.99
N ILE A 386 -13.98 -1.75 -12.84
CA ILE A 386 -12.58 -1.76 -12.38
C ILE A 386 -11.70 -2.58 -13.35
N THR A 387 -12.21 -3.67 -13.89
CA THR A 387 -11.55 -4.44 -14.95
C THR A 387 -11.30 -3.58 -16.18
N ALA A 388 -12.30 -2.83 -16.63
CA ALA A 388 -12.18 -1.93 -17.78
C ALA A 388 -11.16 -0.80 -17.51
N ILE A 389 -11.10 -0.26 -16.28
CA ILE A 389 -10.11 0.72 -15.86
C ILE A 389 -8.70 0.13 -15.95
N GLN A 390 -8.48 -1.07 -15.44
CA GLN A 390 -7.17 -1.73 -15.52
C GLN A 390 -6.73 -1.97 -16.98
N LYS A 391 -7.64 -2.45 -17.83
CA LYS A 391 -7.37 -2.61 -19.28
C LYS A 391 -6.95 -1.29 -19.92
N LYS A 392 -7.62 -0.20 -19.57
CA LYS A 392 -7.28 1.14 -20.04
C LYS A 392 -5.87 1.58 -19.61
N LEU A 393 -5.49 1.31 -18.35
CA LEU A 393 -4.13 1.56 -17.86
C LEU A 393 -3.08 0.75 -18.65
N PHE A 394 -3.35 -0.52 -18.92
CA PHE A 394 -2.46 -1.35 -19.72
C PHE A 394 -2.31 -0.80 -21.14
N ASP A 395 -3.42 -0.34 -21.75
CA ASP A 395 -3.41 0.24 -23.10
C ASP A 395 -2.61 1.54 -23.20
N TYR A 396 -2.45 2.29 -22.11
CA TYR A 396 -1.57 3.46 -22.06
C TYR A 396 -0.09 3.06 -22.16
N CYS A 397 0.26 1.83 -21.77
CA CYS A 397 1.63 1.32 -21.76
C CYS A 397 2.59 2.20 -20.94
N THR A 398 2.10 2.89 -19.93
CA THR A 398 2.88 3.72 -19.01
C THR A 398 3.07 3.08 -17.66
N ILE A 399 2.25 2.08 -17.31
CA ILE A 399 2.30 1.37 -16.04
C ILE A 399 2.39 -0.14 -16.31
N ILE A 400 3.37 -0.79 -15.71
CA ILE A 400 3.68 -2.21 -15.91
C ILE A 400 3.65 -2.90 -14.55
N PRO A 401 2.65 -3.77 -14.25
CA PRO A 401 2.68 -4.57 -13.03
C PRO A 401 3.88 -5.52 -13.06
N LEU A 402 4.66 -5.63 -11.99
CA LEU A 402 5.84 -6.48 -11.94
C LEU A 402 5.81 -7.53 -10.86
N VAL A 403 5.54 -7.13 -9.60
CA VAL A 403 5.69 -7.99 -8.43
C VAL A 403 4.50 -7.84 -7.51
N ASP A 404 3.91 -8.96 -7.15
CA ASP A 404 2.94 -9.11 -6.05
C ASP A 404 3.72 -9.53 -4.81
N ILE A 405 3.61 -8.76 -3.72
CA ILE A 405 4.33 -9.00 -2.48
C ILE A 405 3.41 -9.61 -1.44
N ASN A 406 3.84 -10.74 -0.86
CA ASN A 406 3.23 -11.34 0.31
C ASN A 406 4.02 -10.93 1.55
N GLY A 407 3.36 -10.43 2.57
CA GLY A 407 3.95 -10.17 3.86
C GLY A 407 3.77 -11.34 4.81
N TYR A 408 4.70 -11.51 5.72
CA TYR A 408 4.57 -12.45 6.84
C TYR A 408 4.82 -11.73 8.15
N ARG A 409 4.09 -12.13 9.16
CA ARG A 409 4.25 -11.69 10.54
C ARG A 409 4.46 -12.90 11.43
N CYS A 410 5.13 -12.72 12.53
CA CYS A 410 5.24 -13.82 13.48
C CYS A 410 5.19 -13.31 14.92
N TRP A 411 4.84 -14.23 15.82
CA TRP A 411 4.84 -14.01 17.25
C TRP A 411 5.20 -15.29 17.98
N ARG A 412 5.53 -15.18 19.23
CA ARG A 412 5.84 -16.32 20.08
C ARG A 412 4.57 -17.12 20.37
N THR A 413 4.66 -18.45 20.27
CA THR A 413 3.50 -19.37 20.48
C THR A 413 2.85 -19.26 21.86
N GLU A 414 3.58 -18.71 22.84
CA GLU A 414 3.03 -18.45 24.18
C GLU A 414 2.03 -17.29 24.22
N ILE A 415 1.98 -16.45 23.17
CA ILE A 415 1.00 -15.35 23.07
C ILE A 415 -0.28 -15.89 22.45
N GLN A 416 -1.24 -16.24 23.25
CA GLN A 416 -2.51 -16.77 22.80
C GLN A 416 -3.56 -15.66 22.70
N GLY A 417 -4.48 -15.79 21.74
CA GLY A 417 -5.62 -14.85 21.59
C GLY A 417 -5.31 -13.64 20.70
N ILE A 418 -4.20 -13.62 19.98
CA ILE A 418 -4.02 -12.63 18.91
C ILE A 418 -5.08 -12.88 17.84
N VAL A 419 -5.88 -11.85 17.51
CA VAL A 419 -6.82 -11.86 16.41
C VAL A 419 -6.22 -11.08 15.25
N HIS A 420 -6.07 -11.71 14.10
CA HIS A 420 -5.48 -11.08 12.91
C HIS A 420 -6.50 -10.89 11.80
N THR A 421 -6.31 -9.86 11.00
CA THR A 421 -7.09 -9.62 9.79
C THR A 421 -6.37 -10.23 8.57
N PRO A 422 -7.10 -10.57 7.49
CA PRO A 422 -6.47 -11.02 6.25
C PRO A 422 -5.46 -10.03 5.67
N THR A 423 -5.63 -8.74 5.92
CA THR A 423 -4.73 -7.66 5.47
C THR A 423 -3.52 -7.45 6.39
N GLY A 424 -3.33 -8.34 7.38
CA GLY A 424 -2.15 -8.35 8.25
C GLY A 424 -2.23 -7.41 9.46
N GLY A 425 -3.35 -6.75 9.70
CA GLY A 425 -3.61 -6.11 11.00
C GLY A 425 -3.76 -7.17 12.08
N PHE A 426 -3.42 -6.86 13.32
CA PHE A 426 -3.70 -7.74 14.44
C PHE A 426 -4.21 -6.94 15.64
N TYR A 427 -5.12 -7.58 16.38
CA TYR A 427 -5.71 -7.02 17.59
C TYR A 427 -5.20 -7.79 18.81
N LEU A 428 -4.86 -7.08 19.86
CA LEU A 428 -4.37 -7.62 21.13
C LEU A 428 -5.45 -7.66 22.21
N GLY A 429 -6.69 -7.30 21.88
CA GLY A 429 -7.80 -7.21 22.83
C GLY A 429 -8.16 -8.55 23.50
N ASP A 430 -8.01 -9.65 22.77
CA ASP A 430 -8.33 -11.01 23.24
C ASP A 430 -7.11 -11.79 23.73
N VAL A 431 -5.93 -11.14 23.84
CA VAL A 431 -4.72 -11.84 24.33
C VAL A 431 -4.93 -12.32 25.76
N VAL A 432 -4.62 -13.60 26.00
CA VAL A 432 -4.77 -14.24 27.31
C VAL A 432 -3.61 -13.82 28.20
N THR A 433 -3.95 -13.28 29.38
CA THR A 433 -2.98 -12.87 30.40
C THR A 433 -3.32 -13.50 31.75
N ASP A 434 -2.35 -13.59 32.65
CA ASP A 434 -2.59 -13.88 34.07
C ASP A 434 -3.22 -12.64 34.78
N ALA A 435 -3.46 -12.77 36.09
CA ALA A 435 -4.04 -11.68 36.91
C ALA A 435 -3.17 -10.41 36.96
N ASP A 436 -1.87 -10.54 36.72
CA ASP A 436 -0.89 -9.45 36.73
C ASP A 436 -0.67 -8.86 35.32
N GLY A 437 -1.39 -9.37 34.29
CA GLY A 437 -1.29 -8.91 32.91
C GLY A 437 -0.13 -9.52 32.11
N ASN A 438 0.52 -10.58 32.61
CA ASN A 438 1.57 -11.28 31.89
C ASN A 438 0.94 -12.34 30.98
N PHE A 439 1.36 -12.40 29.73
CA PHE A 439 1.00 -13.47 28.78
C PHE A 439 1.99 -14.64 28.80
N ARG A 440 3.18 -14.43 29.34
CA ARG A 440 4.21 -15.47 29.50
C ARG A 440 3.80 -16.36 30.67
N ASN A 441 3.66 -17.68 30.40
CA ASN A 441 3.27 -18.72 31.37
C ASN A 441 1.77 -18.86 31.70
N VAL A 442 0.87 -18.33 30.88
CA VAL A 442 -0.55 -18.71 30.96
C VAL A 442 -0.71 -20.12 30.40
N LYS A 443 -0.99 -21.10 31.27
CA LYS A 443 -1.22 -22.50 30.90
C LYS A 443 -2.69 -22.74 30.58
#